data_6868088294e684ec6193a273e7a804be
#
_entry.id   6868088294e684ec6193a273e7a804be
#
_cell.length_a   1.000
_cell.length_b   1.000
_cell.length_c   1.000
_cell.angle_alpha   90.00
_cell.angle_beta   90.00
_cell.angle_gamma   90.00
#
_symmetry.space_group_name_H-M   'P 1'
#
loop_
_entity.id
_entity.type
_entity.pdbx_description
1 polymer ?
#
loop_
_entity_poly.entity_id
_entity_poly.type
_entity_poly.pdbx_seq_one_letter_code
_entity_poly.pdbx_strand_id
1 'polypeptide(L)'
;MPGHDDLIDVEYTVEEQSSGSIGASFGFAQDAGLILGLNLQQDNFLGSGKRVSAAVSSSQIISSFNFSYENPYWTDDGVSRGFYIRYQEFDQGAANISTFTSSEWAVGMNFGIPVTEVDYLRTSLGYRDSSLNIGTLACAETDPDTGFCLEFALSPRIGDPLSYALDHNGDSILTPDEREF
;
A
#
# COMPACT_ATOMS: atom_id res chain seq x y z
N MET A 1 -54.83 -16.53 2.77
CA MET A 1 -56.05 -16.89 2.00
C MET A 1 -57.03 -17.53 2.96
N PRO A 2 -58.21 -16.97 3.17
CA PRO A 2 -59.18 -17.59 4.09
C PRO A 2 -59.74 -18.86 3.46
N GLY A 3 -59.51 -20.00 4.11
CA GLY A 3 -60.11 -21.28 3.72
C GLY A 3 -59.14 -22.44 3.42
N HIS A 4 -57.86 -22.30 3.68
CA HIS A 4 -56.87 -23.39 3.64
C HIS A 4 -56.12 -23.47 4.96
N ASP A 5 -56.35 -24.55 5.72
CA ASP A 5 -55.70 -24.78 7.03
C ASP A 5 -54.20 -25.12 6.91
N ASP A 6 -53.70 -25.36 5.70
CA ASP A 6 -52.33 -25.79 5.42
C ASP A 6 -51.43 -24.64 4.88
N LEU A 7 -51.93 -23.41 4.75
CA LEU A 7 -51.20 -22.28 4.23
C LEU A 7 -50.91 -21.25 5.30
N ILE A 8 -49.64 -20.86 5.40
CA ILE A 8 -49.18 -19.78 6.28
C ILE A 8 -48.88 -18.57 5.39
N ASP A 9 -49.49 -17.44 5.74
CA ASP A 9 -49.13 -16.16 5.11
C ASP A 9 -47.89 -15.64 5.85
N VAL A 10 -46.81 -15.44 5.10
CA VAL A 10 -45.57 -14.85 5.65
C VAL A 10 -45.40 -13.47 5.05
N GLU A 11 -45.44 -12.46 5.92
CA GLU A 11 -45.19 -11.07 5.54
C GLU A 11 -43.77 -10.71 5.87
N TYR A 12 -42.96 -10.29 4.90
CA TYR A 12 -41.62 -9.78 5.08
C TYR A 12 -41.65 -8.26 5.00
N THR A 13 -41.34 -7.60 6.09
CA THR A 13 -41.11 -6.17 6.10
C THR A 13 -39.62 -5.92 5.91
N VAL A 14 -39.24 -5.22 4.83
CA VAL A 14 -37.87 -4.87 4.51
C VAL A 14 -37.69 -3.36 4.63
N GLU A 15 -36.58 -2.97 5.22
CA GLU A 15 -36.16 -1.58 5.29
C GLU A 15 -34.93 -1.40 4.37
N GLU A 16 -35.00 -0.45 3.47
CA GLU A 16 -33.89 -0.16 2.56
C GLU A 16 -32.77 0.55 3.31
N GLN A 17 -31.56 -0.01 3.19
CA GLN A 17 -30.33 0.60 3.69
C GLN A 17 -29.45 1.09 2.54
N SER A 18 -28.69 2.15 2.77
CA SER A 18 -27.71 2.64 1.79
C SER A 18 -26.70 1.55 1.46
N SER A 19 -26.62 1.18 0.19
CA SER A 19 -25.68 0.16 -0.30
C SER A 19 -24.30 0.72 -0.60
N GLY A 20 -24.08 2.02 -0.43
CA GLY A 20 -22.79 2.66 -0.71
C GLY A 20 -22.45 3.78 0.23
N SER A 21 -21.16 4.04 0.36
CA SER A 21 -20.61 5.16 1.11
C SER A 21 -19.49 5.84 0.33
N ILE A 22 -19.46 7.15 0.42
CA ILE A 22 -18.36 7.97 -0.08
C ILE A 22 -17.86 8.79 1.10
N GLY A 23 -16.58 8.72 1.36
CA GLY A 23 -15.92 9.50 2.40
C GLY A 23 -14.77 10.31 1.82
N ALA A 24 -14.60 11.50 2.34
CA ALA A 24 -13.43 12.34 2.12
C ALA A 24 -12.86 12.74 3.47
N SER A 25 -11.56 12.72 3.60
CA SER A 25 -10.84 13.13 4.79
C SER A 25 -9.72 14.07 4.43
N PHE A 26 -9.47 15.02 5.31
CA PHE A 26 -8.28 15.86 5.25
C PHE A 26 -7.72 16.05 6.65
N GLY A 27 -6.44 16.16 6.74
CA GLY A 27 -5.73 16.36 7.99
C GLY A 27 -4.41 17.05 7.76
N PHE A 28 -3.76 17.45 8.84
CA PHE A 28 -2.41 18.00 8.82
C PHE A 28 -1.61 17.41 9.96
N ALA A 29 -0.41 16.92 9.63
CA ALA A 29 0.57 16.46 10.60
C ALA A 29 1.91 17.17 10.35
N GLN A 30 2.67 17.41 11.41
CA GLN A 30 3.94 18.16 11.30
C GLN A 30 4.99 17.43 10.47
N ASP A 31 4.97 16.12 10.50
CA ASP A 31 5.89 15.22 9.82
C ASP A 31 5.40 14.83 8.41
N ALA A 32 4.09 14.66 8.23
CA ALA A 32 3.50 14.19 6.98
C ALA A 32 2.84 15.29 6.14
N GLY A 33 2.83 16.53 6.63
CA GLY A 33 2.20 17.66 5.96
C GLY A 33 0.69 17.53 5.82
N LEU A 34 0.16 17.95 4.69
CA LEU A 34 -1.26 17.83 4.35
C LEU A 34 -1.58 16.39 3.96
N ILE A 35 -2.58 15.82 4.61
CA ILE A 35 -3.06 14.46 4.33
C ILE A 35 -4.44 14.56 3.71
N LEU A 36 -4.60 13.99 2.53
CA LEU A 36 -5.86 13.92 1.80
C LEU A 36 -6.25 12.46 1.60
N GLY A 37 -7.52 12.15 1.80
CA GLY A 37 -8.05 10.81 1.59
C GLY A 37 -9.42 10.84 0.95
N LEU A 38 -9.65 9.92 0.03
CA LEU A 38 -10.96 9.65 -0.57
C LEU A 38 -11.21 8.15 -0.49
N ASN A 39 -12.38 7.75 -0.08
CA ASN A 39 -12.82 6.36 -0.09
C ASN A 39 -14.22 6.25 -0.67
N LEU A 40 -14.39 5.26 -1.50
CA LEU A 40 -15.67 4.84 -2.09
C LEU A 40 -15.87 3.36 -1.76
N GLN A 41 -17.02 3.03 -1.26
CA GLN A 41 -17.46 1.64 -1.11
C GLN A 41 -18.88 1.54 -1.62
N GLN A 42 -19.14 0.57 -2.45
CA GLN A 42 -20.46 0.24 -2.97
C GLN A 42 -20.68 -1.26 -2.82
N ASP A 43 -21.54 -1.63 -1.90
CA ASP A 43 -22.11 -2.97 -1.80
C ASP A 43 -23.29 -3.07 -2.76
N ASN A 44 -23.50 -4.21 -3.37
CA ASN A 44 -24.55 -4.41 -4.36
C ASN A 44 -24.44 -3.46 -5.58
N PHE A 45 -23.23 -3.42 -6.18
CA PHE A 45 -22.94 -2.55 -7.33
C PHE A 45 -23.92 -2.80 -8.49
N LEU A 46 -24.67 -1.77 -8.86
CA LEU A 46 -25.73 -1.81 -9.89
C LEU A 46 -26.77 -2.93 -9.67
N GLY A 47 -27.09 -3.26 -8.42
CA GLY A 47 -28.07 -4.32 -8.11
C GLY A 47 -27.58 -5.75 -8.34
N SER A 48 -26.28 -5.94 -8.58
CA SER A 48 -25.70 -7.24 -8.95
C SER A 48 -25.17 -8.07 -7.77
N GLY A 49 -25.33 -7.59 -6.53
CA GLY A 49 -24.80 -8.24 -5.34
C GLY A 49 -23.28 -8.19 -5.19
N LYS A 50 -22.59 -7.49 -6.09
CA LYS A 50 -21.14 -7.38 -6.13
C LYS A 50 -20.68 -6.17 -5.33
N ARG A 51 -19.49 -6.29 -4.70
CA ARG A 51 -18.89 -5.20 -3.95
C ARG A 51 -17.75 -4.58 -4.73
N VAL A 52 -17.74 -3.25 -4.78
CA VAL A 52 -16.64 -2.46 -5.35
C VAL A 52 -16.16 -1.50 -4.30
N SER A 53 -14.86 -1.40 -4.11
CA SER A 53 -14.27 -0.35 -3.28
C SER A 53 -13.07 0.27 -3.95
N ALA A 54 -12.91 1.57 -3.74
CA ALA A 54 -11.76 2.33 -4.17
C ALA A 54 -11.35 3.29 -3.06
N ALA A 55 -10.06 3.39 -2.80
CA ALA A 55 -9.52 4.32 -1.83
C ALA A 55 -8.24 4.95 -2.38
N VAL A 56 -8.10 6.24 -2.16
CA VAL A 56 -6.91 7.02 -2.49
C VAL A 56 -6.51 7.80 -1.25
N SER A 57 -5.25 7.77 -0.92
CA SER A 57 -4.68 8.60 0.14
C SER A 57 -3.38 9.21 -0.36
N SER A 58 -3.15 10.46 -0.03
CA SER A 58 -1.93 11.18 -0.39
C SER A 58 -1.48 12.07 0.75
N SER A 59 -0.20 11.99 1.05
CA SER A 59 0.52 12.87 1.96
C SER A 59 1.92 13.11 1.41
N GLN A 60 2.74 13.90 2.11
CA GLN A 60 4.15 14.09 1.73
C GLN A 60 4.98 12.81 1.87
N ILE A 61 4.60 11.92 2.78
CA ILE A 61 5.35 10.70 3.08
C ILE A 61 4.79 9.50 2.33
N ILE A 62 3.46 9.38 2.25
CA ILE A 62 2.80 8.20 1.72
C ILE A 62 1.74 8.60 0.69
N SER A 63 1.82 8.00 -0.49
CA SER A 63 0.76 8.01 -1.49
C SER A 63 0.28 6.58 -1.71
N SER A 64 -1.03 6.36 -1.67
CA SER A 64 -1.60 5.03 -1.86
C SER A 64 -2.88 5.05 -2.69
N PHE A 65 -3.04 4.03 -3.48
CA PHE A 65 -4.25 3.72 -4.23
C PHE A 65 -4.62 2.27 -4.03
N ASN A 66 -5.86 2.01 -3.67
CA ASN A 66 -6.40 0.67 -3.54
C ASN A 66 -7.70 0.59 -4.31
N PHE A 67 -7.84 -0.45 -5.10
CA PHE A 67 -9.09 -0.81 -5.76
C PHE A 67 -9.36 -2.28 -5.51
N SER A 68 -10.60 -2.61 -5.15
CA SER A 68 -11.02 -4.00 -5.04
C SER A 68 -12.42 -4.20 -5.59
N TYR A 69 -12.60 -5.35 -6.17
CA TYR A 69 -13.88 -5.86 -6.66
C TYR A 69 -14.08 -7.27 -6.11
N GLU A 70 -15.25 -7.55 -5.61
CA GLU A 70 -15.62 -8.85 -5.07
C GLU A 70 -17.01 -9.27 -5.57
N ASN A 71 -17.07 -10.48 -6.09
CA ASN A 71 -18.31 -11.15 -6.41
C ASN A 71 -18.48 -12.34 -5.45
N PRO A 72 -19.34 -12.22 -4.42
CA PRO A 72 -19.51 -13.26 -3.42
C PRO A 72 -20.20 -14.52 -3.96
N TYR A 73 -20.94 -14.40 -5.05
CA TYR A 73 -21.67 -15.49 -5.70
C TYR A 73 -21.26 -15.58 -7.18
N TRP A 74 -19.99 -15.91 -7.42
CA TRP A 74 -19.50 -16.08 -8.80
C TRP A 74 -20.06 -17.34 -9.45
N THR A 75 -20.31 -18.38 -8.65
CA THR A 75 -21.01 -19.60 -9.05
C THR A 75 -22.21 -19.81 -8.14
N ASP A 76 -23.17 -20.63 -8.60
CA ASP A 76 -24.37 -20.99 -7.85
C ASP A 76 -24.05 -21.78 -6.58
N ASP A 77 -22.88 -22.45 -6.53
CA ASP A 77 -22.39 -23.19 -5.37
C ASP A 77 -21.78 -22.28 -4.27
N GLY A 78 -21.85 -20.95 -4.45
CA GLY A 78 -21.36 -19.99 -3.44
C GLY A 78 -19.87 -19.74 -3.47
N VAL A 79 -19.20 -20.08 -4.58
CA VAL A 79 -17.78 -19.70 -4.76
C VAL A 79 -17.70 -18.19 -4.99
N SER A 80 -16.91 -17.51 -4.16
CA SER A 80 -16.61 -16.10 -4.34
C SER A 80 -15.35 -15.88 -5.16
N ARG A 81 -15.33 -14.78 -5.91
CA ARG A 81 -14.16 -14.33 -6.67
C ARG A 81 -13.98 -12.83 -6.50
N GLY A 82 -12.75 -12.44 -6.21
CA GLY A 82 -12.38 -11.04 -6.16
C GLY A 82 -11.10 -10.77 -6.93
N PHE A 83 -10.85 -9.51 -7.19
CA PHE A 83 -9.55 -9.03 -7.65
C PHE A 83 -9.24 -7.68 -7.01
N TYR A 84 -7.97 -7.38 -6.89
CA TYR A 84 -7.50 -6.13 -6.33
C TYR A 84 -6.31 -5.59 -7.11
N ILE A 85 -6.22 -4.26 -7.08
CA ILE A 85 -5.06 -3.50 -7.54
C ILE A 85 -4.67 -2.59 -6.39
N ARG A 86 -3.40 -2.61 -6.02
CA ARG A 86 -2.83 -1.76 -4.98
C ARG A 86 -1.59 -1.09 -5.50
N TYR A 87 -1.46 0.18 -5.21
CA TYR A 87 -0.25 0.96 -5.36
C TYR A 87 0.05 1.65 -4.05
N GLN A 88 1.30 1.64 -3.67
CA GLN A 88 1.79 2.38 -2.51
C GLN A 88 3.17 2.94 -2.82
N GLU A 89 3.37 4.19 -2.50
CA GLU A 89 4.64 4.87 -2.54
C GLU A 89 4.94 5.44 -1.17
N PHE A 90 6.15 5.25 -0.72
CA PHE A 90 6.63 5.74 0.57
C PHE A 90 7.92 6.51 0.35
N ASP A 91 7.87 7.82 0.58
CA ASP A 91 9.02 8.71 0.53
C ASP A 91 9.68 8.78 1.92
N GLN A 92 10.78 8.07 2.06
CA GLN A 92 11.52 8.04 3.31
C GLN A 92 12.36 9.31 3.51
N GLY A 93 12.67 10.02 2.43
CA GLY A 93 13.31 11.33 2.49
C GLY A 93 12.41 12.37 3.14
N ALA A 94 11.15 12.41 2.73
CA ALA A 94 10.15 13.29 3.35
C ALA A 94 9.90 12.93 4.83
N ALA A 95 10.00 11.64 5.18
CA ALA A 95 9.91 11.18 6.57
C ALA A 95 11.17 11.41 7.40
N ASN A 96 12.26 11.97 6.81
CA ASN A 96 13.57 12.12 7.44
C ASN A 96 14.17 10.80 7.98
N ILE A 97 13.86 9.68 7.36
CA ILE A 97 14.37 8.37 7.74
C ILE A 97 15.58 7.99 6.88
N SER A 98 15.48 8.24 5.56
CA SER A 98 16.50 7.86 4.59
C SER A 98 16.31 8.64 3.28
N THR A 99 17.27 8.57 2.37
CA THR A 99 17.26 9.29 1.08
C THR A 99 16.68 8.49 -0.07
N PHE A 100 15.82 7.51 0.20
CA PHE A 100 15.23 6.69 -0.84
C PHE A 100 13.70 6.72 -0.80
N THR A 101 13.10 6.48 -1.94
CA THR A 101 11.66 6.30 -2.13
C THR A 101 11.40 4.87 -2.52
N SER A 102 10.48 4.22 -1.85
CA SER A 102 10.02 2.88 -2.22
C SER A 102 8.62 2.95 -2.84
N SER A 103 8.42 2.26 -3.95
CA SER A 103 7.12 2.11 -4.56
C SER A 103 6.79 0.64 -4.79
N GLU A 104 5.54 0.29 -4.56
CA GLU A 104 5.03 -1.07 -4.68
C GLU A 104 3.75 -1.09 -5.50
N TRP A 105 3.70 -1.95 -6.50
CA TRP A 105 2.49 -2.35 -7.20
C TRP A 105 2.13 -3.78 -6.86
N ALA A 106 0.86 -4.02 -6.57
CA ALA A 106 0.35 -5.35 -6.36
C ALA A 106 -0.99 -5.52 -7.08
N VAL A 107 -1.11 -6.61 -7.81
CA VAL A 107 -2.35 -7.04 -8.44
C VAL A 107 -2.62 -8.49 -8.07
N GLY A 108 -3.84 -8.85 -7.87
CA GLY A 108 -4.16 -10.22 -7.51
C GLY A 108 -5.63 -10.57 -7.62
N MET A 109 -5.86 -11.86 -7.57
CA MET A 109 -7.19 -12.48 -7.54
C MET A 109 -7.31 -13.32 -6.28
N ASN A 110 -8.47 -13.31 -5.70
CA ASN A 110 -8.82 -14.13 -4.55
C ASN A 110 -10.07 -14.94 -4.85
N PHE A 111 -10.08 -16.15 -4.35
CA PHE A 111 -11.20 -17.08 -4.46
C PHE A 111 -11.56 -17.58 -3.07
N GLY A 112 -12.83 -17.69 -2.81
CA GLY A 112 -13.35 -18.32 -1.62
C GLY A 112 -14.27 -19.45 -2.01
N ILE A 113 -13.99 -20.62 -1.49
CA ILE A 113 -14.69 -21.87 -1.84
C ILE A 113 -15.30 -22.42 -0.55
N PRO A 114 -16.64 -22.50 -0.43
CA PRO A 114 -17.25 -23.20 0.67
C PRO A 114 -16.96 -24.71 0.53
N VAL A 115 -16.33 -25.30 1.54
CA VAL A 115 -16.00 -26.73 1.54
C VAL A 115 -17.08 -27.52 2.29
N THR A 116 -17.55 -26.95 3.39
CA THR A 116 -18.69 -27.45 4.15
C THR A 116 -19.59 -26.28 4.56
N GLU A 117 -20.67 -26.55 5.28
CA GLU A 117 -21.56 -25.50 5.81
C GLU A 117 -20.83 -24.51 6.74
N VAL A 118 -19.73 -24.95 7.37
CA VAL A 118 -18.99 -24.17 8.36
C VAL A 118 -17.53 -23.88 7.93
N ASP A 119 -17.00 -24.61 6.94
CA ASP A 119 -15.61 -24.47 6.52
C ASP A 119 -15.53 -23.76 5.17
N TYR A 120 -14.58 -22.82 5.11
CA TYR A 120 -14.36 -21.99 3.95
C TYR A 120 -12.87 -21.94 3.60
N LEU A 121 -12.53 -22.37 2.39
CA LEU A 121 -11.17 -22.30 1.86
C LEU A 121 -10.98 -20.98 1.11
N ARG A 122 -9.98 -20.19 1.50
CA ARG A 122 -9.57 -18.99 0.77
C ARG A 122 -8.22 -19.21 0.13
N THR A 123 -8.15 -18.94 -1.16
CA THR A 123 -6.91 -18.95 -1.92
C THR A 123 -6.74 -17.65 -2.68
N SER A 124 -5.50 -17.23 -2.86
CA SER A 124 -5.17 -16.02 -3.60
C SER A 124 -3.97 -16.24 -4.50
N LEU A 125 -4.00 -15.63 -5.67
CA LEU A 125 -2.89 -15.54 -6.60
C LEU A 125 -2.64 -14.07 -6.90
N GLY A 126 -1.41 -13.62 -6.73
CA GLY A 126 -1.07 -12.23 -6.96
C GLY A 126 0.35 -12.06 -7.46
N TYR A 127 0.57 -10.93 -8.10
CA TYR A 127 1.88 -10.43 -8.52
C TYR A 127 2.14 -9.14 -7.77
N ARG A 128 3.36 -8.99 -7.29
CA ARG A 128 3.85 -7.79 -6.62
C ARG A 128 5.16 -7.39 -7.26
N ASP A 129 5.26 -6.12 -7.60
CA ASP A 129 6.47 -5.47 -8.04
C ASP A 129 6.82 -4.37 -7.06
N SER A 130 8.07 -4.35 -6.60
CA SER A 130 8.54 -3.31 -5.70
C SER A 130 9.83 -2.72 -6.24
N SER A 131 9.89 -1.42 -6.29
CA SER A 131 11.07 -0.68 -6.72
C SER A 131 11.55 0.24 -5.61
N LEU A 132 12.87 0.37 -5.54
CA LEU A 132 13.56 1.26 -4.62
C LEU A 132 14.35 2.27 -5.44
N ASN A 133 13.97 3.53 -5.34
CA ASN A 133 14.72 4.64 -5.92
C ASN A 133 15.59 5.26 -4.84
N ILE A 134 16.89 5.06 -4.97
CA ILE A 134 17.87 5.72 -4.12
C ILE A 134 18.08 7.11 -4.69
N GLY A 135 17.77 8.14 -3.89
CA GLY A 135 18.06 9.52 -4.26
C GLY A 135 19.53 9.68 -4.58
N THR A 136 19.86 10.56 -5.52
CA THR A 136 21.24 10.90 -5.80
C THR A 136 21.87 11.44 -4.51
N LEU A 137 22.85 10.73 -4.01
CA LEU A 137 23.74 11.24 -2.99
C LEU A 137 24.38 12.50 -3.60
N ALA A 138 23.99 13.66 -3.09
CA ALA A 138 24.60 14.89 -3.56
C ALA A 138 26.08 14.86 -3.15
N CYS A 139 26.96 14.88 -4.13
CA CYS A 139 28.38 15.09 -3.85
C CYS A 139 28.57 16.50 -3.33
N ALA A 140 29.09 16.62 -2.12
CA ALA A 140 29.49 17.91 -1.57
C ALA A 140 30.75 18.42 -2.29
N GLU A 141 31.64 17.52 -2.68
CA GLU A 141 32.86 17.83 -3.40
C GLU A 141 33.16 16.73 -4.43
N THR A 142 33.49 17.16 -5.65
CA THR A 142 33.83 16.26 -6.77
C THR A 142 35.29 16.51 -7.14
N ASP A 143 36.05 15.45 -7.30
CA ASP A 143 37.42 15.53 -7.81
C ASP A 143 37.39 16.12 -9.24
N PRO A 144 38.08 17.22 -9.48
CA PRO A 144 38.06 17.90 -10.79
C PRO A 144 38.71 17.09 -11.92
N ASP A 145 39.59 16.15 -11.60
CA ASP A 145 40.34 15.36 -12.59
C ASP A 145 39.63 14.03 -12.94
N THR A 146 38.97 13.42 -11.98
CA THR A 146 38.36 12.09 -12.16
C THR A 146 36.85 12.12 -12.19
N GLY A 147 36.21 13.20 -11.75
CA GLY A 147 34.75 13.30 -11.61
C GLY A 147 34.18 12.42 -10.50
N PHE A 148 35.02 11.82 -9.68
CA PHE A 148 34.58 11.02 -8.54
C PHE A 148 34.15 11.89 -7.37
N CYS A 149 33.16 11.40 -6.65
CA CYS A 149 32.64 12.06 -5.46
C CYS A 149 33.63 11.85 -4.31
N LEU A 150 34.23 12.94 -3.83
CA LEU A 150 35.18 12.93 -2.71
C LEU A 150 34.49 12.93 -1.37
N GLU A 151 33.33 13.59 -1.29
CA GLU A 151 32.56 13.66 -0.05
C GLU A 151 31.06 13.60 -0.39
N PHE A 152 30.36 12.64 0.19
CA PHE A 152 28.91 12.57 0.13
C PHE A 152 28.31 13.49 1.17
N ALA A 153 27.51 14.47 0.75
CA ALA A 153 26.73 15.30 1.68
C ALA A 153 25.64 14.45 2.32
N LEU A 154 26.01 13.67 3.30
CA LEU A 154 25.07 12.98 4.15
C LEU A 154 24.61 13.94 5.24
N SER A 155 23.30 14.03 5.43
CA SER A 155 22.74 14.76 6.55
C SER A 155 23.42 14.33 7.85
N PRO A 156 23.88 15.25 8.70
CA PRO A 156 24.68 14.93 9.88
C PRO A 156 23.84 14.25 10.95
N ARG A 157 23.45 13.01 10.73
CA ARG A 157 22.73 12.22 11.73
C ARG A 157 23.41 10.89 11.98
N ILE A 158 24.02 10.87 13.19
CA ILE A 158 24.27 9.69 14.02
C ILE A 158 24.90 8.50 13.31
N GLY A 159 26.22 8.35 13.47
CA GLY A 159 26.94 7.11 13.20
C GLY A 159 26.85 6.70 11.73
N ASP A 160 27.12 7.64 10.87
CA ASP A 160 27.10 7.43 9.44
C ASP A 160 28.13 6.36 9.05
N PRO A 161 27.70 5.16 8.61
CA PRO A 161 28.63 4.11 8.23
C PRO A 161 29.54 4.50 7.05
N LEU A 162 29.19 5.56 6.32
CA LEU A 162 30.02 6.08 5.24
C LEU A 162 31.11 7.06 5.73
N SER A 163 30.96 7.64 6.91
CA SER A 163 32.03 8.41 7.52
C SER A 163 33.26 7.58 7.88
N TYR A 164 33.08 6.26 7.96
CA TYR A 164 34.18 5.29 8.14
C TYR A 164 34.77 4.77 6.82
N ALA A 165 34.17 5.13 5.69
CA ALA A 165 34.66 4.72 4.37
C ALA A 165 35.78 5.63 3.84
N LEU A 166 35.93 6.81 4.42
CA LEU A 166 37.06 7.71 4.16
C LEU A 166 38.09 7.52 5.28
N ASP A 167 39.32 7.30 4.89
CA ASP A 167 40.42 7.25 5.85
C ASP A 167 40.73 8.64 6.43
N HIS A 168 41.64 8.66 7.40
CA HIS A 168 42.10 9.89 8.03
C HIS A 168 42.77 10.89 7.06
N ASN A 169 43.15 10.42 5.87
CA ASN A 169 43.80 11.23 4.82
C ASN A 169 42.81 11.63 3.69
N GLY A 170 41.54 11.23 3.78
CA GLY A 170 40.49 11.57 2.82
C GLY A 170 40.52 10.71 1.55
N ASP A 171 41.24 9.59 1.54
CA ASP A 171 41.16 8.65 0.45
C ASP A 171 40.19 7.48 0.78
N SER A 172 39.70 6.79 -0.23
CA SER A 172 38.60 5.83 -0.10
C SER A 172 39.02 4.42 0.34
N ILE A 173 40.27 4.26 0.83
CA ILE A 173 40.82 2.95 1.21
C ILE A 173 41.53 3.08 2.56
N LEU A 174 40.92 2.54 3.61
CA LEU A 174 41.59 2.39 4.89
C LEU A 174 42.84 1.52 4.73
N THR A 175 43.99 2.07 5.07
CA THR A 175 45.22 1.29 5.13
C THR A 175 45.14 0.27 6.27
N PRO A 176 45.95 -0.80 6.28
CA PRO A 176 45.92 -1.80 7.35
C PRO A 176 46.13 -1.21 8.75
N ASP A 177 46.87 -0.09 8.87
CA ASP A 177 47.15 0.58 10.13
C ASP A 177 45.95 1.41 10.65
N GLU A 178 45.03 1.80 9.77
CA GLU A 178 43.86 2.60 10.11
C GLU A 178 42.62 1.73 10.43
N ARG A 179 42.72 0.41 10.31
CA ARG A 179 41.66 -0.55 10.64
C ARG A 179 41.65 -0.99 12.12
N GLU A 180 42.60 -0.56 12.91
CA GLU A 180 42.70 -0.90 14.34
C GLU A 180 42.09 0.19 15.26
N PHE A 181 40.77 0.45 15.08
CA PHE A 181 40.00 1.22 16.06
C PHE A 181 38.63 0.58 16.26
#